data_231f289494e79bbaf487a214997d172c
#
_entry.id   231f289494e79bbaf487a214997d172c
#
_cell.length_a   1.000
_cell.length_b   1.000
_cell.length_c   1.000
_cell.angle_alpha   90.00
_cell.angle_beta   90.00
_cell.angle_gamma   90.00
#
_symmetry.space_group_name_H-M   'P 1'
#
loop_
_entity.id
_entity.type
_entity.pdbx_description
1 polymer ?
#
loop_
_entity_poly.entity_id
_entity_poly.type
_entity_poly.pdbx_seq_one_letter_code
_entity_poly.pdbx_strand_id
1 'polypeptide(L)'
;MNRKMTELLQNMPKADSAAFLEDARREAKTIQIPQTAWCKAHGFKSEKEYKAVMARKGGLMYHTRFCFPSREAMVRDMTRLEGQLAESGVVLDRFGVSLDPSMALPATMRQDAAAHNGLYLNTPDAWVELASFSFSQPHLGDNMIGSPASFESCCSALRAGVTTMGNISQFFGWDYPEFPDTEARTRSAVMAMAVMGEHRADGTLVHSNLDDGYGDKCGDMGQLIGMALIEKYIAEDLLGAKVAHSFGDMFHSPYKRLVFLAALKQIHGDEAFGSMVFTNKLGRAKGQIGLNDAHLCTCLLFDMAGQVYYQTGHAVTVMADCGLDDQVTNEEVVRKLALARELEAYVPEVLHAIDFCAVDQEAADLVARGTQLKDNMLDYLNNFIDVKDPYTMMLAIKTAGVKNLVEELSDTMNCRGAMLTDYQLYSH
;
A
#
# COMPACT_ATOMS: atom_id res chain seq x y z
N MET A 1 26.82 17.70 -3.56
CA MET A 1 25.46 18.30 -3.54
C MET A 1 25.00 18.55 -4.97
N ASN A 2 23.89 17.97 -5.37
CA ASN A 2 23.37 18.04 -6.73
C ASN A 2 22.85 19.46 -7.04
N ARG A 3 23.65 20.25 -7.80
CA ARG A 3 23.35 21.66 -8.15
C ARG A 3 21.97 21.82 -8.81
N LYS A 4 21.59 20.89 -9.69
CA LYS A 4 20.30 20.92 -10.39
C LYS A 4 19.12 20.75 -9.42
N MET A 5 19.25 19.82 -8.46
CA MET A 5 18.23 19.61 -7.41
C MET A 5 18.05 20.87 -6.55
N THR A 6 19.17 21.48 -6.13
CA THR A 6 19.13 22.73 -5.35
C THR A 6 18.44 23.86 -6.12
N GLU A 7 18.75 24.03 -7.41
CA GLU A 7 18.12 25.05 -8.26
C GLU A 7 16.60 24.81 -8.43
N LEU A 8 16.16 23.55 -8.55
CA LEU A 8 14.75 23.19 -8.63
C LEU A 8 14.02 23.54 -7.33
N LEU A 9 14.58 23.19 -6.17
CA LEU A 9 13.97 23.47 -4.88
C LEU A 9 13.91 24.99 -4.58
N GLN A 10 14.92 25.76 -4.97
CA GLN A 10 14.93 27.23 -4.79
C GLN A 10 13.84 27.94 -5.61
N ASN A 11 13.43 27.35 -6.73
CA ASN A 11 12.43 27.92 -7.64
C ASN A 11 11.03 27.35 -7.41
N MET A 12 10.81 26.57 -6.35
CA MET A 12 9.48 26.03 -6.07
C MET A 12 8.46 27.14 -5.77
N PRO A 13 7.19 26.94 -6.17
CA PRO A 13 6.13 27.88 -5.84
C PRO A 13 5.95 27.94 -4.32
N LYS A 14 5.83 29.17 -3.81
CA LYS A 14 5.45 29.39 -2.41
C LYS A 14 3.93 29.27 -2.34
N ALA A 15 3.43 28.16 -1.84
CA ALA A 15 2.01 27.93 -1.66
C ALA A 15 1.70 27.78 -0.18
N ASP A 16 0.55 28.29 0.23
CA ASP A 16 -0.03 28.08 1.56
C ASP A 16 -1.13 27.00 1.41
N SER A 17 -0.95 25.91 2.11
CA SER A 17 -1.91 24.80 2.09
C SER A 17 -3.17 25.07 2.95
N ALA A 18 -3.16 26.06 3.81
CA ALA A 18 -4.20 26.29 4.83
C ALA A 18 -5.61 26.39 4.24
N ALA A 19 -5.78 27.12 3.13
CA ALA A 19 -7.09 27.34 2.54
C ALA A 19 -7.72 26.03 2.01
N PHE A 20 -6.98 25.26 1.22
CA PHE A 20 -7.53 24.03 0.66
C PHE A 20 -7.59 22.87 1.70
N LEU A 21 -6.78 22.90 2.74
CA LEU A 21 -6.93 21.99 3.88
C LEU A 21 -8.21 22.29 4.66
N GLU A 22 -8.59 23.55 4.81
CA GLU A 22 -9.90 23.91 5.41
C GLU A 22 -11.06 23.41 4.51
N ASP A 23 -10.94 23.51 3.19
CA ASP A 23 -11.90 22.96 2.25
C ASP A 23 -12.01 21.42 2.40
N ALA A 24 -10.88 20.71 2.53
CA ALA A 24 -10.87 19.27 2.77
C ALA A 24 -11.55 18.89 4.09
N ARG A 25 -11.27 19.61 5.19
CA ARG A 25 -11.92 19.41 6.49
C ARG A 25 -13.42 19.70 6.42
N ARG A 26 -13.84 20.71 5.65
CA ARG A 26 -15.24 21.02 5.45
C ARG A 26 -15.95 19.91 4.69
N GLU A 27 -15.30 19.37 3.65
CA GLU A 27 -15.82 18.22 2.89
C GLU A 27 -15.93 16.97 3.78
N ALA A 28 -14.92 16.69 4.60
CA ALA A 28 -14.93 15.57 5.53
C ALA A 28 -16.18 15.56 6.44
N LYS A 29 -16.60 16.73 6.95
CA LYS A 29 -17.80 16.85 7.79
C LYS A 29 -19.09 16.46 7.07
N THR A 30 -19.10 16.41 5.74
CA THR A 30 -20.27 15.98 4.95
C THR A 30 -20.31 14.47 4.74
N ILE A 31 -19.20 13.77 5.01
CA ILE A 31 -19.06 12.35 4.75
C ILE A 31 -19.55 11.56 5.97
N GLN A 32 -20.47 10.65 5.73
CA GLN A 32 -20.84 9.59 6.68
C GLN A 32 -20.33 8.28 6.11
N ILE A 33 -19.48 7.57 6.85
CA ILE A 33 -18.88 6.32 6.42
C ILE A 33 -19.79 5.16 6.85
N PRO A 34 -20.49 4.49 5.92
CA PRO A 34 -21.30 3.32 6.25
C PRO A 34 -20.39 2.10 6.48
N GLN A 35 -20.89 1.10 7.19
CA GLN A 35 -20.25 -0.21 7.20
C GLN A 35 -20.45 -0.89 5.83
N THR A 36 -19.39 -1.51 5.29
CA THR A 36 -19.50 -2.42 4.15
C THR A 36 -20.34 -3.65 4.52
N ALA A 37 -20.82 -4.39 3.52
CA ALA A 37 -21.55 -5.63 3.78
C ALA A 37 -20.70 -6.65 4.55
N TRP A 38 -19.41 -6.72 4.26
CA TRP A 38 -18.45 -7.56 4.98
C TRP A 38 -18.30 -7.15 6.45
N CYS A 39 -18.11 -5.87 6.73
CA CYS A 39 -18.01 -5.36 8.10
C CYS A 39 -19.28 -5.68 8.91
N LYS A 40 -20.46 -5.53 8.31
CA LYS A 40 -21.75 -5.88 8.94
C LYS A 40 -21.83 -7.39 9.24
N ALA A 41 -21.47 -8.23 8.27
CA ALA A 41 -21.49 -9.69 8.42
C ALA A 41 -20.57 -10.20 9.53
N HIS A 42 -19.42 -9.53 9.72
CA HIS A 42 -18.42 -9.89 10.72
C HIS A 42 -18.54 -9.14 12.05
N GLY A 43 -19.47 -8.18 12.17
CA GLY A 43 -19.73 -7.44 13.40
C GLY A 43 -18.68 -6.39 13.77
N PHE A 44 -17.96 -5.84 12.78
CA PHE A 44 -16.94 -4.81 12.97
C PHE A 44 -17.35 -3.48 12.36
N LYS A 45 -16.90 -2.38 12.96
CA LYS A 45 -17.16 -1.03 12.45
C LYS A 45 -16.37 -0.72 11.18
N SER A 46 -15.13 -1.25 11.09
CA SER A 46 -14.21 -1.00 9.98
C SER A 46 -13.23 -2.16 9.78
N GLU A 47 -12.58 -2.21 8.63
CA GLU A 47 -11.46 -3.13 8.35
C GLU A 47 -10.34 -2.98 9.39
N LYS A 48 -10.03 -1.76 9.82
CA LYS A 48 -9.00 -1.49 10.84
C LYS A 48 -9.31 -2.18 12.16
N GLU A 49 -10.56 -2.15 12.60
CA GLU A 49 -10.99 -2.82 13.83
C GLU A 49 -10.83 -4.35 13.73
N TYR A 50 -11.24 -4.93 12.60
CA TYR A 50 -11.03 -6.35 12.33
C TYR A 50 -9.57 -6.74 12.38
N LYS A 51 -8.69 -5.99 11.68
CA LYS A 51 -7.24 -6.21 11.67
C LYS A 51 -6.65 -6.16 13.09
N ALA A 52 -7.06 -5.20 13.90
CA ALA A 52 -6.60 -5.09 15.27
C ALA A 52 -7.03 -6.30 16.13
N VAL A 53 -8.20 -6.88 15.87
CA VAL A 53 -8.65 -8.12 16.54
C VAL A 53 -7.85 -9.31 16.05
N MET A 54 -7.62 -9.44 14.74
CA MET A 54 -6.80 -10.51 14.17
C MET A 54 -5.37 -10.46 14.70
N ALA A 55 -4.76 -9.26 14.76
CA ALA A 55 -3.43 -9.05 15.33
C ALA A 55 -3.31 -9.61 16.75
N ARG A 56 -4.25 -9.23 17.65
CA ARG A 56 -4.24 -9.70 19.03
C ARG A 56 -4.44 -11.22 19.19
N LYS A 57 -5.11 -11.84 18.22
CA LYS A 57 -5.33 -13.30 18.21
C LYS A 57 -4.19 -14.08 17.55
N GLY A 58 -3.19 -13.40 17.00
CA GLY A 58 -2.18 -14.03 16.14
C GLY A 58 -2.79 -14.63 14.86
N GLY A 59 -3.93 -14.08 14.40
CA GLY A 59 -4.62 -14.55 13.20
C GLY A 59 -4.04 -13.94 11.94
N LEU A 60 -4.38 -14.57 10.82
CA LEU A 60 -4.01 -14.15 9.48
C LEU A 60 -5.24 -13.72 8.68
N MET A 61 -5.08 -12.68 7.86
CA MET A 61 -6.06 -12.28 6.85
C MET A 61 -5.55 -12.67 5.47
N TYR A 62 -6.41 -13.27 4.66
CA TYR A 62 -6.07 -13.60 3.28
C TYR A 62 -6.59 -12.55 2.31
N HIS A 63 -5.71 -12.14 1.41
CA HIS A 63 -5.98 -11.12 0.42
C HIS A 63 -5.55 -11.59 -0.97
N THR A 64 -6.32 -11.24 -1.99
CA THR A 64 -5.90 -11.35 -3.38
C THR A 64 -6.34 -10.12 -4.18
N ARG A 65 -5.81 -9.95 -5.40
CA ARG A 65 -6.14 -8.85 -6.29
C ARG A 65 -6.80 -9.37 -7.55
N PHE A 66 -7.82 -8.65 -8.03
CA PHE A 66 -8.56 -8.94 -9.25
C PHE A 66 -8.44 -7.81 -10.26
N CYS A 67 -8.42 -8.17 -11.53
CA CYS A 67 -8.51 -7.25 -12.66
C CYS A 67 -9.82 -7.56 -13.41
N PHE A 68 -10.94 -6.97 -12.97
CA PHE A 68 -12.22 -7.13 -13.64
C PHE A 68 -12.33 -6.17 -14.82
N PRO A 69 -12.74 -6.63 -16.01
CA PRO A 69 -12.87 -5.76 -17.19
C PRO A 69 -14.10 -4.86 -17.11
N SER A 70 -15.08 -5.16 -16.26
CA SER A 70 -16.28 -4.35 -16.04
C SER A 70 -16.92 -4.65 -14.68
N ARG A 71 -17.88 -3.82 -14.28
CA ARG A 71 -18.68 -4.02 -13.06
C ARG A 71 -19.52 -5.29 -13.13
N GLU A 72 -20.13 -5.57 -14.26
CA GLU A 72 -20.94 -6.79 -14.48
C GLU A 72 -20.08 -8.04 -14.36
N ALA A 73 -18.83 -8.01 -14.87
CA ALA A 73 -17.87 -9.08 -14.68
C ALA A 73 -17.51 -9.25 -13.20
N MET A 74 -17.26 -8.16 -12.48
CA MET A 74 -16.98 -8.20 -11.05
C MET A 74 -18.13 -8.87 -10.28
N VAL A 75 -19.36 -8.42 -10.46
CA VAL A 75 -20.51 -8.97 -9.74
C VAL A 75 -20.69 -10.45 -10.04
N ARG A 76 -20.64 -10.85 -11.31
CA ARG A 76 -20.77 -12.25 -11.73
C ARG A 76 -19.67 -13.13 -11.11
N ASP A 77 -18.42 -12.70 -11.23
CA ASP A 77 -17.27 -13.52 -10.84
C ASP A 77 -17.12 -13.58 -9.32
N MET A 78 -17.40 -12.49 -8.60
CA MET A 78 -17.42 -12.47 -7.13
C MET A 78 -18.56 -13.31 -6.57
N THR A 79 -19.76 -13.28 -7.17
CA THR A 79 -20.88 -14.16 -6.77
C THR A 79 -20.53 -15.64 -6.95
N ARG A 80 -19.87 -15.98 -8.05
CA ARG A 80 -19.40 -17.36 -8.28
C ARG A 80 -18.31 -17.75 -7.29
N LEU A 81 -17.37 -16.85 -7.00
CA LEU A 81 -16.28 -17.05 -6.05
C LEU A 81 -16.81 -17.34 -4.64
N GLU A 82 -17.84 -16.62 -4.17
CA GLU A 82 -18.45 -16.86 -2.87
C GLU A 82 -18.89 -18.32 -2.71
N GLY A 83 -19.57 -18.87 -3.73
CA GLY A 83 -19.96 -20.28 -3.75
C GLY A 83 -18.76 -21.25 -3.70
N GLN A 84 -17.74 -20.99 -4.52
CA GLN A 84 -16.53 -21.82 -4.57
C GLN A 84 -15.73 -21.79 -3.26
N LEU A 85 -15.63 -20.63 -2.60
CA LEU A 85 -14.99 -20.51 -1.28
C LEU A 85 -15.75 -21.29 -0.22
N ALA A 86 -17.09 -21.20 -0.22
CA ALA A 86 -17.94 -21.96 0.71
C ALA A 86 -17.81 -23.49 0.53
N GLU A 87 -17.76 -23.96 -0.73
CA GLU A 87 -17.57 -25.38 -1.06
C GLU A 87 -16.19 -25.91 -0.64
N SER A 88 -15.14 -25.11 -0.79
CA SER A 88 -13.75 -25.48 -0.47
C SER A 88 -13.36 -25.25 0.98
N GLY A 89 -14.20 -24.55 1.77
CA GLY A 89 -13.93 -24.25 3.17
C GLY A 89 -12.75 -23.29 3.39
N VAL A 90 -12.38 -22.51 2.38
CA VAL A 90 -11.35 -21.46 2.48
C VAL A 90 -11.98 -20.07 2.54
N VAL A 91 -11.24 -19.10 3.06
CA VAL A 91 -11.71 -17.73 3.29
C VAL A 91 -10.86 -16.76 2.49
N LEU A 92 -11.52 -15.75 1.95
CA LEU A 92 -10.89 -14.55 1.38
C LEU A 92 -11.37 -13.34 2.18
N ASP A 93 -10.56 -12.87 3.12
CA ASP A 93 -10.95 -11.75 3.98
C ASP A 93 -11.02 -10.41 3.22
N ARG A 94 -10.14 -10.22 2.24
CA ARG A 94 -10.03 -8.96 1.52
C ARG A 94 -9.71 -9.19 0.04
N PHE A 95 -10.33 -8.41 -0.83
CA PHE A 95 -10.00 -8.39 -2.25
C PHE A 95 -9.60 -6.99 -2.70
N GLY A 96 -8.49 -6.90 -3.43
CA GLY A 96 -8.07 -5.71 -4.15
C GLY A 96 -8.64 -5.72 -5.56
N VAL A 97 -8.86 -4.53 -6.12
CA VAL A 97 -9.31 -4.39 -7.51
C VAL A 97 -8.41 -3.43 -8.28
N SER A 98 -8.20 -3.74 -9.55
CA SER A 98 -7.62 -2.80 -10.50
C SER A 98 -8.70 -1.89 -11.04
N LEU A 99 -8.50 -0.58 -10.86
CA LEU A 99 -9.36 0.44 -11.45
C LEU A 99 -8.95 0.67 -12.91
N ASP A 100 -9.90 1.07 -13.75
CA ASP A 100 -9.59 1.61 -15.07
C ASP A 100 -8.58 2.76 -14.92
N PRO A 101 -7.52 2.84 -15.74
CA PRO A 101 -6.50 3.89 -15.62
C PRO A 101 -7.07 5.32 -15.63
N SER A 102 -8.19 5.54 -16.33
CA SER A 102 -8.87 6.83 -16.33
C SER A 102 -9.40 7.26 -14.96
N MET A 103 -9.61 6.31 -14.04
CA MET A 103 -10.03 6.62 -12.67
C MET A 103 -8.96 7.40 -11.88
N ALA A 104 -7.71 7.40 -12.35
CA ALA A 104 -6.66 8.26 -11.81
C ALA A 104 -6.85 9.74 -12.18
N LEU A 105 -7.61 10.03 -13.23
CA LEU A 105 -7.88 11.39 -13.72
C LEU A 105 -9.11 12.01 -13.07
N PRO A 106 -9.20 13.35 -12.97
CA PRO A 106 -10.40 14.04 -12.53
C PRO A 106 -11.64 13.60 -13.33
N ALA A 107 -12.82 13.57 -12.70
CA ALA A 107 -14.06 13.08 -13.30
C ALA A 107 -14.39 13.74 -14.66
N THR A 108 -14.03 15.00 -14.81
CA THR A 108 -14.23 15.78 -16.06
C THR A 108 -13.40 15.28 -17.24
N MET A 109 -12.35 14.49 -16.99
CA MET A 109 -11.42 13.97 -18.00
C MET A 109 -11.61 12.48 -18.28
N ARG A 110 -12.33 11.76 -17.41
CA ARG A 110 -12.39 10.28 -17.44
C ARG A 110 -13.07 9.70 -18.66
N GLN A 111 -14.15 10.34 -19.13
CA GLN A 111 -14.96 9.76 -20.21
C GLN A 111 -14.16 9.58 -21.51
N ASP A 112 -13.29 10.55 -21.82
CA ASP A 112 -12.49 10.54 -23.04
C ASP A 112 -11.23 9.66 -22.90
N ALA A 113 -10.85 9.31 -21.67
CA ALA A 113 -9.64 8.56 -21.36
C ALA A 113 -9.89 7.09 -20.97
N ALA A 114 -11.17 6.66 -20.89
CA ALA A 114 -11.51 5.31 -20.44
C ALA A 114 -10.94 4.23 -21.36
N ALA A 115 -10.10 3.36 -20.80
CA ALA A 115 -9.43 2.29 -21.52
C ALA A 115 -10.23 0.96 -21.53
N HIS A 116 -11.28 0.87 -20.72
CA HIS A 116 -12.13 -0.32 -20.55
C HIS A 116 -11.37 -1.61 -20.16
N ASN A 117 -10.28 -1.46 -19.43
CA ASN A 117 -9.43 -2.56 -18.95
C ASN A 117 -9.31 -2.62 -17.42
N GLY A 118 -10.33 -2.15 -16.71
CA GLY A 118 -10.42 -2.13 -15.26
C GLY A 118 -11.81 -1.67 -14.80
N LEU A 119 -12.01 -1.57 -13.50
CA LEU A 119 -13.28 -1.10 -12.95
C LEU A 119 -13.42 0.41 -13.13
N TYR A 120 -14.51 0.80 -13.80
CA TYR A 120 -14.88 2.20 -14.01
C TYR A 120 -16.01 2.59 -13.04
N LEU A 121 -15.64 3.26 -11.94
CA LEU A 121 -16.54 3.63 -10.84
C LEU A 121 -16.99 5.09 -10.99
N ASN A 122 -17.87 5.36 -11.96
CA ASN A 122 -18.28 6.71 -12.33
C ASN A 122 -19.56 7.21 -11.68
N THR A 123 -20.22 6.37 -10.86
CA THR A 123 -21.46 6.74 -10.16
C THR A 123 -21.40 6.33 -8.69
N PRO A 124 -22.15 6.97 -7.77
CA PRO A 124 -22.24 6.54 -6.38
C PRO A 124 -22.62 5.07 -6.22
N ASP A 125 -23.57 4.58 -7.03
CA ASP A 125 -24.01 3.19 -6.99
C ASP A 125 -22.90 2.21 -7.35
N ALA A 126 -21.98 2.57 -8.25
CA ALA A 126 -20.83 1.76 -8.61
C ALA A 126 -19.88 1.54 -7.42
N TRP A 127 -19.65 2.59 -6.64
CA TRP A 127 -18.85 2.51 -5.41
C TRP A 127 -19.53 1.67 -4.32
N VAL A 128 -20.85 1.83 -4.16
CA VAL A 128 -21.63 1.04 -3.19
C VAL A 128 -21.66 -0.44 -3.58
N GLU A 129 -21.78 -0.77 -4.87
CA GLU A 129 -21.74 -2.13 -5.36
C GLU A 129 -20.42 -2.84 -5.04
N LEU A 130 -19.28 -2.13 -5.15
CA LEU A 130 -17.97 -2.65 -4.74
C LEU A 130 -17.96 -3.06 -3.25
N ALA A 131 -18.66 -2.34 -2.39
CA ALA A 131 -18.75 -2.58 -0.94
C ALA A 131 -19.88 -3.53 -0.52
N SER A 132 -20.58 -4.16 -1.48
CA SER A 132 -21.78 -4.99 -1.23
C SER A 132 -21.50 -6.46 -0.97
N PHE A 133 -20.27 -6.95 -1.16
CA PHE A 133 -19.91 -8.35 -0.94
C PHE A 133 -19.72 -8.64 0.56
N SER A 134 -20.52 -9.59 1.10
CA SER A 134 -20.48 -9.92 2.52
C SER A 134 -19.35 -10.86 2.92
N PHE A 135 -18.78 -11.58 1.97
CA PHE A 135 -17.77 -12.60 2.21
C PHE A 135 -16.33 -12.05 2.15
N SER A 136 -16.11 -10.86 1.58
CA SER A 136 -14.78 -10.28 1.42
C SER A 136 -14.81 -8.75 1.43
N GLN A 137 -13.84 -8.12 2.09
CA GLN A 137 -13.71 -6.66 2.22
C GLN A 137 -13.03 -6.06 0.98
N PRO A 138 -13.60 -5.03 0.34
CA PRO A 138 -12.93 -4.36 -0.77
C PRO A 138 -11.73 -3.54 -0.31
N HIS A 139 -10.68 -3.54 -1.14
CA HIS A 139 -9.47 -2.74 -0.96
C HIS A 139 -9.12 -2.01 -2.25
N LEU A 140 -8.82 -0.72 -2.13
CA LEU A 140 -8.45 0.15 -3.23
C LEU A 140 -6.97 0.54 -3.08
N GLY A 141 -6.08 -0.29 -3.62
CA GLY A 141 -4.63 -0.17 -3.44
C GLY A 141 -3.98 0.89 -4.32
N ASP A 142 -4.45 1.06 -5.56
CA ASP A 142 -3.78 1.88 -6.56
C ASP A 142 -4.68 3.01 -7.07
N ASN A 143 -4.06 4.10 -7.54
CA ASN A 143 -4.70 5.25 -8.18
C ASN A 143 -5.72 6.01 -7.30
N MET A 144 -5.78 5.74 -6.00
CA MET A 144 -6.68 6.42 -5.06
C MET A 144 -5.99 7.58 -4.35
N ILE A 145 -4.82 7.32 -3.73
CA ILE A 145 -4.00 8.34 -3.09
C ILE A 145 -2.73 8.51 -3.92
N GLY A 146 -2.40 9.74 -4.31
CA GLY A 146 -1.25 10.04 -5.15
C GLY A 146 -1.56 10.24 -6.64
N SER A 147 -2.80 9.99 -7.08
CA SER A 147 -3.28 10.32 -8.43
C SER A 147 -3.86 11.75 -8.50
N PRO A 148 -4.06 12.30 -9.69
CA PRO A 148 -4.80 13.56 -9.87
C PRO A 148 -6.21 13.55 -9.25
N ALA A 149 -6.89 12.41 -9.26
CA ALA A 149 -8.25 12.24 -8.75
C ALA A 149 -8.32 11.91 -7.24
N SER A 150 -7.21 11.93 -6.50
CA SER A 150 -7.14 11.44 -5.11
C SER A 150 -8.27 11.95 -4.22
N PHE A 151 -8.52 13.25 -4.22
CA PHE A 151 -9.53 13.85 -3.34
C PHE A 151 -10.94 13.38 -3.63
N GLU A 152 -11.38 13.44 -4.90
CA GLU A 152 -12.74 13.04 -5.27
C GLU A 152 -12.98 11.54 -5.13
N SER A 153 -11.98 10.72 -5.52
CA SER A 153 -12.05 9.27 -5.40
C SER A 153 -12.04 8.80 -3.94
N CYS A 154 -11.22 9.43 -3.10
CA CYS A 154 -11.21 9.21 -1.66
C CYS A 154 -12.59 9.48 -1.03
N CYS A 155 -13.18 10.65 -1.31
CA CYS A 155 -14.50 11.00 -0.80
C CYS A 155 -15.59 10.00 -1.26
N SER A 156 -15.53 9.55 -2.50
CA SER A 156 -16.47 8.56 -3.04
C SER A 156 -16.33 7.19 -2.37
N ALA A 157 -15.09 6.72 -2.17
CA ALA A 157 -14.80 5.47 -1.50
C ALA A 157 -15.27 5.49 -0.03
N LEU A 158 -15.01 6.57 0.70
CA LEU A 158 -15.47 6.72 2.09
C LEU A 158 -17.00 6.71 2.20
N ARG A 159 -17.71 7.37 1.28
CA ARG A 159 -19.19 7.32 1.22
C ARG A 159 -19.72 5.92 0.93
N ALA A 160 -18.95 5.06 0.30
CA ALA A 160 -19.27 3.65 0.10
C ALA A 160 -18.83 2.74 1.26
N GLY A 161 -18.11 3.26 2.27
CA GLY A 161 -17.64 2.49 3.42
C GLY A 161 -16.24 1.88 3.25
N VAL A 162 -15.55 2.14 2.14
CA VAL A 162 -14.19 1.66 1.91
C VAL A 162 -13.21 2.61 2.61
N THR A 163 -12.57 2.13 3.67
CA THR A 163 -11.74 2.95 4.57
C THR A 163 -10.23 2.77 4.36
N THR A 164 -9.80 1.72 3.64
CA THR A 164 -8.39 1.48 3.33
C THR A 164 -8.13 1.72 1.86
N MET A 165 -7.32 2.74 1.54
CA MET A 165 -7.02 3.11 0.16
C MET A 165 -5.63 3.72 0.00
N GLY A 166 -5.05 3.53 -1.18
CA GLY A 166 -3.68 3.95 -1.53
C GLY A 166 -3.54 4.36 -3.00
N ASN A 167 -2.40 4.63 -3.45
CA ASN A 167 -1.10 4.31 -2.87
C ASN A 167 -0.25 5.60 -2.78
N ILE A 168 0.08 6.08 -1.58
CA ILE A 168 0.82 7.35 -1.43
C ILE A 168 2.21 7.26 -2.10
N SER A 169 2.88 6.11 -2.06
CA SER A 169 4.19 5.93 -2.69
C SER A 169 4.16 6.18 -4.20
N GLN A 170 3.03 5.90 -4.87
CA GLN A 170 2.83 6.18 -6.30
C GLN A 170 2.84 7.69 -6.61
N PHE A 171 2.50 8.54 -5.64
CA PHE A 171 2.65 9.98 -5.82
C PHE A 171 4.10 10.35 -6.17
N PHE A 172 5.04 9.77 -5.48
CA PHE A 172 6.46 10.05 -5.66
C PHE A 172 7.07 9.32 -6.87
N GLY A 173 6.61 8.09 -7.14
CA GLY A 173 7.19 7.18 -8.13
C GLY A 173 6.62 7.31 -9.54
N TRP A 174 5.34 7.65 -9.66
CA TRP A 174 4.62 7.62 -10.92
C TRP A 174 4.35 9.02 -11.48
N ASP A 175 4.21 9.09 -12.83
CA ASP A 175 3.77 10.28 -13.55
C ASP A 175 2.47 9.97 -14.30
N TYR A 176 1.69 11.00 -14.54
CA TYR A 176 0.45 10.96 -15.32
C TYR A 176 0.58 11.89 -16.52
N PRO A 177 1.01 11.38 -17.69
CA PRO A 177 1.25 12.21 -18.87
C PRO A 177 0.02 13.01 -19.32
N GLU A 178 -1.18 12.46 -19.12
CA GLU A 178 -2.46 13.09 -19.43
C GLU A 178 -2.80 14.22 -18.45
N PHE A 179 -2.10 14.30 -17.30
CA PHE A 179 -2.30 15.31 -16.27
C PHE A 179 -0.94 15.83 -15.75
N PRO A 180 -0.28 16.72 -16.49
CA PRO A 180 1.06 17.20 -16.15
C PRO A 180 1.11 18.20 -14.96
N ASP A 181 -0.06 18.68 -14.49
CA ASP A 181 -0.15 19.63 -13.37
C ASP A 181 0.18 18.94 -12.03
N THR A 182 1.46 18.92 -11.71
CA THR A 182 1.96 18.34 -10.44
C THR A 182 1.44 19.08 -9.21
N GLU A 183 1.21 20.40 -9.30
CA GLU A 183 0.70 21.18 -8.17
C GLU A 183 -0.75 20.81 -7.84
N ALA A 184 -1.62 20.73 -8.85
CA ALA A 184 -3.00 20.31 -8.68
C ALA A 184 -3.07 18.85 -8.18
N ARG A 185 -2.21 17.96 -8.69
CA ARG A 185 -2.09 16.58 -8.21
C ARG A 185 -1.66 16.51 -6.75
N THR A 186 -0.66 17.30 -6.36
CA THR A 186 -0.20 17.37 -4.96
C THR A 186 -1.32 17.85 -4.04
N ARG A 187 -2.03 18.89 -4.44
CA ARG A 187 -3.20 19.41 -3.71
C ARG A 187 -4.24 18.31 -3.51
N SER A 188 -4.60 17.60 -4.58
CA SER A 188 -5.59 16.52 -4.54
C SER A 188 -5.18 15.40 -3.55
N ALA A 189 -3.92 14.97 -3.57
CA ALA A 189 -3.41 13.94 -2.66
C ALA A 189 -3.39 14.40 -1.19
N VAL A 190 -2.94 15.63 -0.93
CA VAL A 190 -2.92 16.21 0.43
C VAL A 190 -4.34 16.38 0.98
N MET A 191 -5.28 16.87 0.18
CA MET A 191 -6.69 16.99 0.58
C MET A 191 -7.31 15.62 0.88
N ALA A 192 -7.02 14.59 0.08
CA ALA A 192 -7.51 13.24 0.34
C ALA A 192 -7.02 12.70 1.69
N MET A 193 -5.73 12.83 1.98
CA MET A 193 -5.16 12.41 3.26
C MET A 193 -5.69 13.23 4.44
N ALA A 194 -5.95 14.53 4.26
CA ALA A 194 -6.58 15.36 5.28
C ALA A 194 -8.00 14.90 5.60
N VAL A 195 -8.82 14.54 4.59
CA VAL A 195 -10.13 13.92 4.80
C VAL A 195 -10.02 12.61 5.58
N MET A 196 -9.06 11.76 5.23
CA MET A 196 -8.82 10.52 5.95
C MET A 196 -8.36 10.78 7.39
N GLY A 197 -7.60 11.85 7.64
CA GLY A 197 -7.20 12.28 8.97
C GLY A 197 -8.40 12.64 9.86
N GLU A 198 -9.35 13.41 9.35
CA GLU A 198 -10.60 13.75 10.06
C GLU A 198 -11.44 12.50 10.40
N HIS A 199 -11.34 11.44 9.60
CA HIS A 199 -12.01 10.14 9.79
C HIS A 199 -11.12 9.04 10.39
N ARG A 200 -9.99 9.40 11.02
CA ARG A 200 -9.09 8.42 11.66
C ARG A 200 -9.80 7.55 12.70
N ALA A 201 -10.75 8.13 13.44
CA ALA A 201 -11.55 7.42 14.45
C ALA A 201 -12.53 6.40 13.81
N ASP A 202 -12.92 6.62 12.55
CA ASP A 202 -13.78 5.73 11.78
C ASP A 202 -13.00 4.58 11.14
N GLY A 203 -11.67 4.54 11.33
CA GLY A 203 -10.82 3.44 10.90
C GLY A 203 -10.20 3.61 9.52
N THR A 204 -10.06 4.84 9.03
CA THR A 204 -9.36 5.11 7.77
C THR A 204 -7.88 4.73 7.87
N LEU A 205 -7.35 4.15 6.80
CA LEU A 205 -5.94 3.81 6.61
C LEU A 205 -5.48 4.26 5.23
N VAL A 206 -4.50 5.16 5.19
CA VAL A 206 -3.76 5.46 3.97
C VAL A 206 -2.83 4.28 3.71
N HIS A 207 -3.00 3.61 2.57
CA HIS A 207 -2.15 2.51 2.17
C HIS A 207 -0.96 3.01 1.35
N SER A 208 0.22 2.44 1.58
CA SER A 208 1.42 2.66 0.77
C SER A 208 2.12 1.35 0.46
N ASN A 209 2.18 1.00 -0.82
CA ASN A 209 3.02 -0.09 -1.29
C ASN A 209 4.39 0.46 -1.70
N LEU A 210 5.38 0.29 -0.83
CA LEU A 210 6.71 0.85 -0.98
C LEU A 210 7.40 0.40 -2.27
N ASP A 211 7.18 -0.84 -2.69
CA ASP A 211 7.79 -1.43 -3.88
C ASP A 211 7.32 -0.77 -5.17
N ASP A 212 6.02 -0.45 -5.26
CA ASP A 212 5.42 0.16 -6.46
C ASP A 212 5.81 1.62 -6.63
N GLY A 213 6.07 2.31 -5.54
CA GLY A 213 6.35 3.75 -5.58
C GLY A 213 7.80 4.07 -5.89
N TYR A 214 8.68 3.57 -5.08
CA TYR A 214 10.09 3.97 -5.14
C TYR A 214 11.08 2.87 -4.76
N GLY A 215 10.65 1.61 -4.74
CA GLY A 215 11.56 0.51 -4.45
C GLY A 215 12.76 0.46 -5.40
N ASP A 216 12.57 0.74 -6.68
CA ASP A 216 13.61 0.84 -7.71
C ASP A 216 14.50 2.10 -7.59
N LYS A 217 14.10 3.05 -6.74
CA LYS A 217 14.80 4.33 -6.51
C LYS A 217 15.65 4.31 -5.24
N CYS A 218 15.43 3.30 -4.39
CA CYS A 218 16.19 3.09 -3.16
C CYS A 218 17.26 2.02 -3.40
N GLY A 219 18.48 2.26 -2.94
CA GLY A 219 19.60 1.33 -3.09
C GLY A 219 19.63 0.22 -2.05
N ASP A 220 18.96 0.41 -0.91
CA ASP A 220 18.88 -0.57 0.18
C ASP A 220 17.59 -0.46 1.01
N MET A 221 17.36 -1.46 1.88
CA MET A 221 16.17 -1.51 2.75
C MET A 221 16.14 -0.38 3.78
N GLY A 222 17.28 0.14 4.24
CA GLY A 222 17.33 1.27 5.19
C GLY A 222 16.82 2.56 4.54
N GLN A 223 17.17 2.80 3.25
CA GLN A 223 16.61 3.91 2.49
C GLN A 223 15.10 3.78 2.31
N LEU A 224 14.63 2.57 2.07
CA LEU A 224 13.19 2.31 1.93
C LEU A 224 12.44 2.56 3.26
N ILE A 225 13.01 2.19 4.41
CA ILE A 225 12.49 2.56 5.74
C ILE A 225 12.52 4.07 5.95
N GLY A 226 13.56 4.77 5.48
CA GLY A 226 13.63 6.23 5.54
C GLY A 226 12.48 6.89 4.79
N MET A 227 12.15 6.39 3.59
CA MET A 227 11.00 6.88 2.82
C MET A 227 9.67 6.54 3.50
N ALA A 228 9.54 5.35 4.08
CA ALA A 228 8.35 5.00 4.88
C ALA A 228 8.16 5.95 6.08
N LEU A 229 9.24 6.35 6.74
CA LEU A 229 9.21 7.34 7.82
C LEU A 229 8.84 8.75 7.34
N ILE A 230 9.26 9.14 6.13
CA ILE A 230 8.83 10.40 5.49
C ILE A 230 7.33 10.37 5.19
N GLU A 231 6.80 9.27 4.63
CA GLU A 231 5.36 9.12 4.41
C GLU A 231 4.57 9.16 5.72
N LYS A 232 5.09 8.49 6.76
CA LYS A 232 4.50 8.52 8.09
C LYS A 232 4.47 9.95 8.65
N TYR A 233 5.56 10.71 8.52
CA TYR A 233 5.61 12.11 8.91
C TYR A 233 4.55 12.95 8.19
N ILE A 234 4.43 12.83 6.87
CA ILE A 234 3.45 13.59 6.09
C ILE A 234 2.01 13.19 6.45
N ALA A 235 1.72 11.89 6.47
CA ALA A 235 0.36 11.42 6.68
C ALA A 235 -0.09 11.54 8.15
N GLU A 236 0.76 11.16 9.12
CA GLU A 236 0.36 11.09 10.52
C GLU A 236 0.63 12.40 11.27
N ASP A 237 1.86 12.96 11.15
CA ASP A 237 2.25 14.12 11.96
C ASP A 237 1.68 15.41 11.36
N LEU A 238 1.65 15.56 10.03
CA LEU A 238 1.17 16.78 9.38
C LEU A 238 -0.32 16.77 9.06
N LEU A 239 -0.90 15.60 8.69
CA LEU A 239 -2.28 15.50 8.22
C LEU A 239 -3.22 14.73 9.17
N GLY A 240 -2.70 14.14 10.25
CA GLY A 240 -3.51 13.42 11.24
C GLY A 240 -4.08 12.08 10.76
N ALA A 241 -3.79 11.66 9.53
CA ALA A 241 -4.20 10.36 9.00
C ALA A 241 -3.42 9.21 9.65
N LYS A 242 -3.79 7.96 9.34
CA LYS A 242 -2.98 6.78 9.71
C LYS A 242 -2.46 6.15 8.43
N VAL A 243 -1.15 5.91 8.35
CA VAL A 243 -0.55 5.20 7.21
C VAL A 243 -0.26 3.74 7.56
N ALA A 244 -0.45 2.88 6.56
CA ALA A 244 -0.13 1.46 6.61
C ALA A 244 0.76 1.10 5.42
N HIS A 245 1.96 0.64 5.68
CA HIS A 245 2.92 0.28 4.65
C HIS A 245 2.77 -1.17 4.22
N SER A 246 2.99 -1.41 2.94
CA SER A 246 3.09 -2.74 2.36
C SER A 246 4.35 -2.86 1.51
N PHE A 247 4.78 -4.10 1.31
CA PHE A 247 5.97 -4.44 0.52
C PHE A 247 5.90 -5.91 0.10
N GLY A 248 6.84 -6.33 -0.73
CA GLY A 248 6.98 -7.76 -0.97
C GLY A 248 7.49 -8.13 -2.35
N ASP A 249 7.08 -7.39 -3.38
CA ASP A 249 7.38 -7.71 -4.77
C ASP A 249 8.87 -7.67 -5.11
N MET A 250 9.65 -6.84 -4.42
CA MET A 250 11.09 -6.72 -4.59
C MET A 250 11.91 -7.65 -3.69
N PHE A 251 11.28 -8.27 -2.70
CA PHE A 251 11.96 -9.08 -1.71
C PHE A 251 11.76 -10.57 -2.00
N HIS A 252 12.72 -11.20 -2.66
CA HIS A 252 12.69 -12.64 -2.97
C HIS A 252 13.29 -13.51 -1.88
N SER A 253 14.03 -12.95 -0.92
CA SER A 253 14.57 -13.66 0.23
C SER A 253 13.55 -13.71 1.37
N PRO A 254 13.08 -14.89 1.81
CA PRO A 254 12.16 -15.02 2.94
C PRO A 254 12.66 -14.34 4.21
N TYR A 255 13.96 -14.47 4.49
CA TYR A 255 14.58 -13.84 5.66
C TYR A 255 14.56 -12.31 5.59
N LYS A 256 14.91 -11.71 4.43
CA LYS A 256 14.87 -10.24 4.24
C LYS A 256 13.44 -9.69 4.36
N ARG A 257 12.45 -10.44 3.89
CA ARG A 257 11.03 -10.10 4.07
C ARG A 257 10.68 -10.01 5.56
N LEU A 258 11.12 -10.99 6.35
CA LEU A 258 10.89 -11.02 7.79
C LEU A 258 11.58 -9.86 8.51
N VAL A 259 12.85 -9.56 8.18
CA VAL A 259 13.59 -8.41 8.73
C VAL A 259 12.89 -7.09 8.40
N PHE A 260 12.42 -6.93 7.17
CA PHE A 260 11.73 -5.69 6.77
C PHE A 260 10.36 -5.55 7.46
N LEU A 261 9.61 -6.65 7.63
CA LEU A 261 8.37 -6.65 8.41
C LEU A 261 8.63 -6.26 9.87
N ALA A 262 9.70 -6.77 10.48
CA ALA A 262 10.12 -6.39 11.82
C ALA A 262 10.45 -4.90 11.92
N ALA A 263 11.13 -4.34 10.92
CA ALA A 263 11.41 -2.91 10.85
C ALA A 263 10.12 -2.08 10.74
N LEU A 264 9.15 -2.49 9.93
CA LEU A 264 7.83 -1.85 9.87
C LEU A 264 7.09 -1.94 11.21
N LYS A 265 7.18 -3.09 11.92
CA LYS A 265 6.64 -3.22 13.28
C LYS A 265 7.27 -2.22 14.23
N GLN A 266 8.58 -2.02 14.16
CA GLN A 266 9.28 -1.05 15.02
C GLN A 266 8.84 0.39 14.75
N ILE A 267 8.69 0.81 13.49
CA ILE A 267 8.29 2.20 13.16
C ILE A 267 6.79 2.48 13.38
N HIS A 268 5.93 1.46 13.37
CA HIS A 268 4.49 1.61 13.61
C HIS A 268 4.07 1.25 15.04
N GLY A 269 4.91 0.56 15.80
CA GLY A 269 4.60 0.12 17.15
C GLY A 269 3.38 -0.80 17.22
N ASP A 270 2.49 -0.57 18.17
CA ASP A 270 1.30 -1.39 18.37
C ASP A 270 0.21 -1.19 17.31
N GLU A 271 0.35 -0.19 16.45
CA GLU A 271 -0.54 0.02 15.32
C GLU A 271 -0.05 -0.59 14.00
N ALA A 272 0.96 -1.49 14.05
CA ALA A 272 1.54 -2.16 12.89
C ALA A 272 0.58 -3.13 12.16
N PHE A 273 -0.59 -3.42 12.72
CA PHE A 273 -1.63 -4.24 12.09
C PHE A 273 -2.13 -3.69 10.74
N GLY A 274 -1.69 -2.51 10.34
CA GLY A 274 -1.89 -1.98 9.00
C GLY A 274 -0.91 -2.50 7.94
N SER A 275 0.26 -3.02 8.34
CA SER A 275 1.35 -3.40 7.43
C SER A 275 1.10 -4.70 6.68
N MET A 276 1.41 -4.75 5.38
CA MET A 276 1.07 -5.83 4.45
C MET A 276 2.29 -6.41 3.75
N VAL A 277 2.26 -7.73 3.51
CA VAL A 277 3.30 -8.41 2.74
C VAL A 277 2.68 -8.96 1.46
N PHE A 278 3.20 -8.52 0.31
CA PHE A 278 2.74 -8.97 -1.00
C PHE A 278 3.60 -10.10 -1.54
N THR A 279 2.94 -11.02 -2.25
CA THR A 279 3.60 -12.10 -2.98
C THR A 279 3.34 -12.03 -4.49
N ASN A 280 2.82 -10.89 -4.97
CA ASN A 280 2.33 -10.69 -6.33
C ASN A 280 3.34 -11.03 -7.42
N LYS A 281 4.59 -10.66 -7.21
CA LYS A 281 5.64 -10.79 -8.22
C LYS A 281 6.58 -11.95 -7.94
N LEU A 282 6.31 -12.74 -6.92
CA LEU A 282 7.06 -13.96 -6.66
C LEU A 282 6.64 -15.05 -7.65
N GLY A 283 7.60 -15.75 -8.21
CA GLY A 283 7.34 -16.91 -9.05
C GLY A 283 6.87 -16.60 -10.47
N ARG A 284 7.52 -15.66 -11.16
CA ARG A 284 7.16 -15.25 -12.55
C ARG A 284 7.74 -16.09 -13.66
N ALA A 285 8.17 -17.29 -13.39
CA ALA A 285 8.61 -18.20 -14.46
C ALA A 285 7.38 -18.66 -15.25
N LYS A 286 7.13 -18.01 -16.41
CA LYS A 286 5.95 -18.29 -17.24
C LYS A 286 5.87 -19.78 -17.57
N GLY A 287 4.74 -20.41 -17.25
CA GLY A 287 4.49 -21.84 -17.49
C GLY A 287 5.18 -22.80 -16.51
N GLN A 288 5.89 -22.30 -15.50
CA GLN A 288 6.55 -23.15 -14.50
C GLN A 288 5.81 -23.13 -13.16
N ILE A 289 4.57 -23.62 -13.16
CA ILE A 289 3.68 -23.60 -11.99
C ILE A 289 4.35 -24.15 -10.72
N GLY A 290 5.02 -25.31 -10.84
CA GLY A 290 5.68 -25.94 -9.70
C GLY A 290 6.81 -25.09 -9.08
N LEU A 291 7.59 -24.38 -9.90
CA LEU A 291 8.63 -23.47 -9.42
C LEU A 291 8.02 -22.24 -8.76
N ASN A 292 6.97 -21.68 -9.36
CA ASN A 292 6.25 -20.55 -8.83
C ASN A 292 5.60 -20.88 -7.48
N ASP A 293 4.97 -22.05 -7.37
CA ASP A 293 4.38 -22.53 -6.12
C ASP A 293 5.43 -22.77 -5.04
N ALA A 294 6.56 -23.38 -5.37
CA ALA A 294 7.65 -23.59 -4.41
C ALA A 294 8.19 -22.28 -3.84
N HIS A 295 8.38 -21.28 -4.71
CA HIS A 295 8.84 -19.95 -4.30
C HIS A 295 7.79 -19.23 -3.45
N LEU A 296 6.54 -19.24 -3.90
CA LEU A 296 5.41 -18.70 -3.16
C LEU A 296 5.31 -19.33 -1.77
N CYS A 297 5.30 -20.65 -1.66
CA CYS A 297 5.20 -21.37 -0.40
C CYS A 297 6.31 -20.98 0.59
N THR A 298 7.55 -20.89 0.08
CA THR A 298 8.69 -20.53 0.92
C THR A 298 8.55 -19.12 1.49
N CYS A 299 8.23 -18.12 0.67
CA CYS A 299 8.04 -16.75 1.15
C CYS A 299 6.80 -16.64 2.04
N LEU A 300 5.69 -17.25 1.62
CA LEU A 300 4.41 -17.16 2.33
C LEU A 300 4.50 -17.72 3.74
N LEU A 301 5.22 -18.83 3.94
CA LEU A 301 5.39 -19.43 5.26
C LEU A 301 6.15 -18.51 6.24
N PHE A 302 7.21 -17.82 5.75
CA PHE A 302 7.93 -16.83 6.55
C PHE A 302 7.08 -15.57 6.79
N ASP A 303 6.33 -15.12 5.78
CA ASP A 303 5.41 -13.99 5.92
C ASP A 303 4.33 -14.26 6.98
N MET A 304 3.74 -15.46 6.97
CA MET A 304 2.77 -15.89 7.98
C MET A 304 3.40 -15.95 9.37
N ALA A 305 4.58 -16.55 9.50
CA ALA A 305 5.29 -16.63 10.79
C ALA A 305 5.57 -15.21 11.34
N GLY A 306 6.04 -14.29 10.49
CA GLY A 306 6.26 -12.91 10.89
C GLY A 306 4.98 -12.19 11.29
N GLN A 307 3.89 -12.36 10.54
CA GLN A 307 2.59 -11.75 10.85
C GLN A 307 2.05 -12.24 12.20
N VAL A 308 2.18 -13.52 12.50
CA VAL A 308 1.75 -14.10 13.77
C VAL A 308 2.64 -13.63 14.92
N TYR A 309 3.96 -13.65 14.75
CA TYR A 309 4.92 -13.26 15.78
C TYR A 309 4.82 -11.79 16.15
N TYR A 310 4.82 -10.92 15.15
CA TYR A 310 4.75 -9.46 15.34
C TYR A 310 3.32 -8.95 15.55
N GLN A 311 2.33 -9.82 15.47
CA GLN A 311 0.91 -9.48 15.65
C GLN A 311 0.47 -8.29 14.77
N THR A 312 0.81 -8.33 13.50
CA THR A 312 0.47 -7.26 12.58
C THR A 312 -0.97 -7.32 12.09
N GLY A 313 -1.64 -8.46 12.26
CA GLY A 313 -3.04 -8.68 11.89
C GLY A 313 -3.31 -8.44 10.44
N HIS A 314 -2.29 -8.64 9.60
CA HIS A 314 -2.33 -8.14 8.24
C HIS A 314 -2.68 -9.24 7.24
N ALA A 315 -3.16 -8.78 6.10
CA ALA A 315 -3.44 -9.64 4.98
C ALA A 315 -2.14 -10.20 4.38
N VAL A 316 -2.08 -11.52 4.30
CA VAL A 316 -1.10 -12.22 3.49
C VAL A 316 -1.67 -12.31 2.08
N THR A 317 -0.97 -11.74 1.11
CA THR A 317 -1.44 -11.73 -0.28
C THR A 317 -1.08 -13.05 -0.94
N VAL A 318 -2.10 -13.76 -1.39
CA VAL A 318 -1.99 -14.98 -2.18
C VAL A 318 -2.25 -14.63 -3.63
N MET A 319 -1.27 -14.84 -4.50
CA MET A 319 -1.36 -14.44 -5.89
C MET A 319 -1.36 -15.60 -6.87
N ALA A 320 -1.92 -15.30 -8.02
CA ALA A 320 -2.01 -16.17 -9.17
C ALA A 320 -0.66 -16.32 -9.91
N ASP A 321 -0.56 -17.35 -10.74
CA ASP A 321 0.59 -17.62 -11.61
C ASP A 321 0.66 -16.67 -12.82
N CYS A 322 -0.41 -15.95 -13.10
CA CYS A 322 -0.49 -14.96 -14.17
C CYS A 322 0.16 -13.62 -13.75
N GLY A 323 0.67 -12.91 -14.72
CA GLY A 323 1.23 -11.56 -14.51
C GLY A 323 0.18 -10.56 -14.02
N LEU A 324 0.60 -9.35 -13.70
CA LEU A 324 -0.29 -8.27 -13.24
C LEU A 324 -1.39 -7.91 -14.26
N ASP A 325 -1.15 -8.20 -15.53
CA ASP A 325 -2.02 -7.84 -16.66
C ASP A 325 -3.03 -8.95 -17.01
N ASP A 326 -2.88 -10.15 -16.41
CA ASP A 326 -3.77 -11.28 -16.67
C ASP A 326 -4.88 -11.34 -15.62
N GLN A 327 -6.09 -11.72 -16.05
CA GLN A 327 -7.19 -11.97 -15.14
C GLN A 327 -6.91 -13.22 -14.30
N VAL A 328 -6.95 -13.03 -12.99
CA VAL A 328 -6.94 -14.15 -12.05
C VAL A 328 -8.27 -14.89 -12.14
N THR A 329 -8.24 -16.21 -12.33
CA THR A 329 -9.46 -17.01 -12.30
C THR A 329 -9.88 -17.33 -10.86
N ASN A 330 -11.19 -17.54 -10.65
CA ASN A 330 -11.69 -17.93 -9.34
C ASN A 330 -11.10 -19.26 -8.86
N GLU A 331 -10.94 -20.22 -9.77
CA GLU A 331 -10.34 -21.53 -9.51
C GLU A 331 -8.90 -21.40 -8.99
N GLU A 332 -8.15 -20.48 -9.58
CA GLU A 332 -6.78 -20.21 -9.17
C GLU A 332 -6.72 -19.53 -7.79
N VAL A 333 -7.60 -18.58 -7.53
CA VAL A 333 -7.74 -17.94 -6.21
C VAL A 333 -8.03 -18.99 -5.13
N VAL A 334 -9.04 -19.85 -5.37
CA VAL A 334 -9.40 -20.92 -4.42
C VAL A 334 -8.23 -21.87 -4.20
N ARG A 335 -7.53 -22.29 -5.27
CA ARG A 335 -6.35 -23.17 -5.18
C ARG A 335 -5.24 -22.54 -4.33
N LYS A 336 -4.92 -21.25 -4.55
CA LYS A 336 -3.88 -20.55 -3.80
C LYS A 336 -4.27 -20.32 -2.34
N LEU A 337 -5.53 -20.01 -2.06
CA LEU A 337 -6.03 -19.90 -0.69
C LEU A 337 -5.99 -21.24 0.04
N ALA A 338 -6.35 -22.34 -0.62
CA ALA A 338 -6.23 -23.68 -0.06
C ALA A 338 -4.76 -24.02 0.27
N LEU A 339 -3.84 -23.70 -0.64
CA LEU A 339 -2.40 -23.86 -0.42
C LEU A 339 -1.92 -23.04 0.79
N ALA A 340 -2.33 -21.79 0.89
CA ALA A 340 -1.99 -20.93 2.02
C ALA A 340 -2.53 -21.50 3.35
N ARG A 341 -3.74 -22.04 3.34
CA ARG A 341 -4.35 -22.66 4.51
C ARG A 341 -3.62 -23.90 4.98
N GLU A 342 -3.14 -24.73 4.06
CA GLU A 342 -2.29 -25.88 4.38
C GLU A 342 -0.96 -25.43 5.01
N LEU A 343 -0.33 -24.37 4.48
CA LEU A 343 0.91 -23.83 5.04
C LEU A 343 0.74 -23.26 6.44
N GLU A 344 -0.43 -22.72 6.78
CA GLU A 344 -0.71 -22.16 8.11
C GLU A 344 -0.47 -23.20 9.24
N ALA A 345 -0.71 -24.48 8.96
CA ALA A 345 -0.49 -25.56 9.91
C ALA A 345 0.99 -25.70 10.34
N TYR A 346 1.93 -25.26 9.49
CA TYR A 346 3.38 -25.34 9.77
C TYR A 346 3.93 -24.06 10.44
N VAL A 347 3.15 -23.02 10.56
CA VAL A 347 3.59 -21.74 11.17
C VAL A 347 4.16 -21.94 12.58
N PRO A 348 3.55 -22.76 13.49
CA PRO A 348 4.12 -22.97 14.81
C PRO A 348 5.55 -23.58 14.79
N GLU A 349 5.82 -24.48 13.85
CA GLU A 349 7.15 -25.11 13.70
C GLU A 349 8.18 -24.10 13.20
N VAL A 350 7.78 -23.27 12.22
CA VAL A 350 8.64 -22.21 11.66
C VAL A 350 8.94 -21.14 12.70
N LEU A 351 7.96 -20.74 13.50
CA LEU A 351 8.16 -19.82 14.62
C LEU A 351 9.23 -20.35 15.61
N HIS A 352 9.24 -21.65 15.83
CA HIS A 352 10.21 -22.28 16.72
C HIS A 352 11.63 -22.35 16.12
N ALA A 353 11.74 -22.37 14.80
CA ALA A 353 13.01 -22.49 14.07
C ALA A 353 13.68 -21.14 13.76
N ILE A 354 12.96 -20.01 13.85
CA ILE A 354 13.49 -18.69 13.54
C ILE A 354 14.13 -18.04 14.76
N ASP A 355 15.35 -17.51 14.61
CA ASP A 355 15.97 -16.61 15.59
C ASP A 355 15.44 -15.18 15.43
N PHE A 356 14.33 -14.89 16.10
CA PHE A 356 13.73 -13.55 16.07
C PHE A 356 14.61 -12.49 16.75
N CYS A 357 15.53 -12.87 17.65
CA CYS A 357 16.48 -11.90 18.24
C CYS A 357 17.43 -11.36 17.16
N ALA A 358 17.91 -12.21 16.27
CA ALA A 358 18.74 -11.79 15.13
C ALA A 358 17.93 -10.92 14.14
N VAL A 359 16.70 -11.32 13.85
CA VAL A 359 15.78 -10.54 12.98
C VAL A 359 15.54 -9.14 13.55
N ASP A 360 15.23 -9.04 14.83
CA ASP A 360 14.95 -7.76 15.50
C ASP A 360 16.19 -6.85 15.54
N GLN A 361 17.38 -7.43 15.70
CA GLN A 361 18.64 -6.67 15.66
C GLN A 361 18.89 -6.07 14.28
N GLU A 362 18.76 -6.87 13.21
CA GLU A 362 18.91 -6.38 11.85
C GLU A 362 17.83 -5.34 11.48
N ALA A 363 16.60 -5.55 11.96
CA ALA A 363 15.52 -4.58 11.79
C ALA A 363 15.82 -3.25 12.50
N ALA A 364 16.37 -3.29 13.71
CA ALA A 364 16.77 -2.09 14.44
C ALA A 364 17.86 -1.30 13.69
N ASP A 365 18.82 -1.98 13.07
CA ASP A 365 19.83 -1.35 12.22
C ASP A 365 19.21 -0.67 10.98
N LEU A 366 18.20 -1.30 10.36
CA LEU A 366 17.45 -0.69 9.26
C LEU A 366 16.70 0.56 9.70
N VAL A 367 16.02 0.49 10.86
CA VAL A 367 15.26 1.62 11.43
C VAL A 367 16.20 2.77 11.79
N ALA A 368 17.36 2.50 12.38
CA ALA A 368 18.34 3.52 12.70
C ALA A 368 18.83 4.27 11.45
N ARG A 369 19.18 3.52 10.39
CA ARG A 369 19.59 4.10 9.09
C ARG A 369 18.45 4.88 8.42
N GLY A 370 17.25 4.32 8.42
CA GLY A 370 16.08 5.01 7.88
C GLY A 370 15.74 6.29 8.63
N THR A 371 15.86 6.29 9.95
CA THR A 371 15.67 7.49 10.79
C THR A 371 16.70 8.56 10.44
N GLN A 372 17.97 8.18 10.31
CA GLN A 372 19.01 9.12 9.90
C GLN A 372 18.72 9.74 8.52
N LEU A 373 18.30 8.93 7.55
CA LEU A 373 17.93 9.43 6.22
C LEU A 373 16.75 10.41 6.29
N LYS A 374 15.69 10.06 7.05
CA LYS A 374 14.55 10.95 7.25
C LYS A 374 14.99 12.29 7.85
N ASP A 375 15.80 12.27 8.91
CA ASP A 375 16.27 13.48 9.58
C ASP A 375 17.14 14.33 8.64
N ASN A 376 18.09 13.73 7.93
CA ASN A 376 18.89 14.42 6.92
C ASN A 376 18.01 15.05 5.82
N MET A 377 16.95 14.36 5.40
CA MET A 377 16.03 14.86 4.36
C MET A 377 15.22 16.06 4.87
N LEU A 378 14.69 15.99 6.09
CA LEU A 378 13.98 17.11 6.72
C LEU A 378 14.88 18.31 6.90
N ASP A 379 16.10 18.12 7.42
CA ASP A 379 17.08 19.21 7.60
C ASP A 379 17.49 19.83 6.25
N TYR A 380 17.71 19.00 5.23
CA TYR A 380 18.05 19.50 3.90
C TYR A 380 16.91 20.30 3.26
N LEU A 381 15.70 19.76 3.26
CA LEU A 381 14.54 20.42 2.66
C LEU A 381 14.15 21.70 3.40
N ASN A 382 14.34 21.75 4.71
CA ASN A 382 14.05 22.94 5.54
C ASN A 382 14.87 24.19 5.15
N ASN A 383 15.94 24.03 4.34
CA ASN A 383 16.65 25.18 3.77
C ASN A 383 15.90 25.85 2.61
N PHE A 384 14.87 25.22 2.05
CA PHE A 384 14.17 25.67 0.84
C PHE A 384 12.67 25.88 1.06
N ILE A 385 12.07 25.08 1.93
CA ILE A 385 10.61 25.02 2.15
C ILE A 385 10.28 24.98 3.64
N ASP A 386 9.01 25.24 3.98
CA ASP A 386 8.46 24.86 5.28
C ASP A 386 8.14 23.35 5.28
N VAL A 387 8.98 22.55 5.94
CA VAL A 387 8.79 21.10 6.05
C VAL A 387 7.55 20.72 6.88
N LYS A 388 6.93 21.67 7.59
CA LYS A 388 5.68 21.47 8.34
C LYS A 388 4.43 21.68 7.48
N ASP A 389 4.57 22.23 6.29
CA ASP A 389 3.48 22.32 5.34
C ASP A 389 3.43 21.05 4.48
N PRO A 390 2.36 20.22 4.55
CA PRO A 390 2.30 18.94 3.88
C PRO A 390 2.32 19.06 2.35
N TYR A 391 1.78 20.15 1.79
CA TYR A 391 1.76 20.36 0.35
C TYR A 391 3.15 20.67 -0.19
N THR A 392 3.86 21.64 0.43
CA THR A 392 5.21 21.99 0.00
C THR A 392 6.19 20.85 0.23
N MET A 393 6.01 20.07 1.29
CA MET A 393 6.81 18.87 1.58
C MET A 393 6.66 17.81 0.47
N MET A 394 5.42 17.44 0.12
CA MET A 394 5.17 16.47 -0.95
C MET A 394 5.67 16.97 -2.30
N LEU A 395 5.39 18.22 -2.64
CA LEU A 395 5.80 18.82 -3.90
C LEU A 395 7.34 18.89 -4.01
N ALA A 396 8.04 19.22 -2.93
CA ALA A 396 9.50 19.28 -2.88
C ALA A 396 10.14 17.92 -3.16
N ILE A 397 9.66 16.86 -2.49
CA ILE A 397 10.16 15.51 -2.71
C ILE A 397 9.91 15.05 -4.14
N LYS A 398 8.72 15.32 -4.69
CA LYS A 398 8.38 14.99 -6.08
C LYS A 398 9.28 15.74 -7.07
N THR A 399 9.51 17.03 -6.84
CA THR A 399 10.34 17.92 -7.68
C THR A 399 11.81 17.53 -7.64
N ALA A 400 12.35 17.25 -6.46
CA ALA A 400 13.74 16.81 -6.29
C ALA A 400 13.96 15.39 -6.86
N GLY A 401 12.95 14.54 -6.74
CA GLY A 401 12.97 13.13 -7.07
C GLY A 401 13.58 12.27 -5.96
N VAL A 402 12.86 11.19 -5.60
CA VAL A 402 13.28 10.29 -4.49
C VAL A 402 14.71 9.78 -4.70
N LYS A 403 15.05 9.29 -5.90
CA LYS A 403 16.38 8.79 -6.19
C LYS A 403 17.47 9.81 -5.88
N ASN A 404 17.31 11.05 -6.34
CA ASN A 404 18.29 12.11 -6.09
C ASN A 404 18.44 12.42 -4.60
N LEU A 405 17.33 12.47 -3.87
CA LEU A 405 17.34 12.73 -2.42
C LEU A 405 18.02 11.61 -1.64
N VAL A 406 17.66 10.35 -1.91
CA VAL A 406 18.25 9.21 -1.18
C VAL A 406 19.74 9.03 -1.52
N GLU A 407 20.15 9.20 -2.77
CA GLU A 407 21.56 9.13 -3.18
C GLU A 407 22.38 10.25 -2.52
N GLU A 408 21.93 11.49 -2.59
CA GLU A 408 22.66 12.65 -2.05
C GLU A 408 22.76 12.62 -0.51
N LEU A 409 21.70 12.20 0.17
CA LEU A 409 21.58 12.28 1.62
C LEU A 409 22.02 11.00 2.35
N SER A 410 22.25 9.91 1.61
CA SER A 410 22.81 8.67 2.16
C SER A 410 24.33 8.59 2.04
N ASP A 411 24.97 9.40 1.19
CA ASP A 411 26.44 9.37 0.95
C ASP A 411 27.28 9.65 2.21
N THR A 412 26.71 10.23 3.23
CA THR A 412 27.34 10.39 4.55
C THR A 412 27.29 9.11 5.41
N MET A 413 26.55 8.13 5.00
CA MET A 413 26.38 6.84 5.67
C MET A 413 27.18 5.78 4.92
N ASN A 414 28.14 5.16 5.58
CA ASN A 414 28.99 4.11 5.04
C ASN A 414 28.14 2.84 4.75
N CYS A 415 27.24 2.92 3.74
CA CYS A 415 26.22 1.94 3.41
C CYS A 415 26.83 0.76 2.64
N ARG A 416 27.63 -0.07 3.31
CA ARG A 416 27.94 -1.44 2.88
C ARG A 416 26.97 -2.42 3.52
N GLY A 417 25.68 -2.22 3.37
CA GLY A 417 24.65 -3.09 3.94
C GLY A 417 23.63 -3.49 2.89
N ALA A 418 23.33 -4.77 2.86
CA ALA A 418 22.28 -5.49 2.13
C ALA A 418 21.60 -4.71 0.98
N MET A 419 22.19 -4.82 -0.20
CA MET A 419 21.60 -4.30 -1.43
C MET A 419 20.22 -4.97 -1.68
N LEU A 420 19.22 -4.21 -2.18
CA LEU A 420 17.98 -4.73 -2.76
C LEU A 420 18.24 -5.57 -4.04
N THR A 421 19.49 -5.81 -4.38
CA THR A 421 20.00 -6.39 -5.65
C THR A 421 19.67 -7.85 -5.89
N ASP A 422 18.76 -8.47 -5.14
CA ASP A 422 18.24 -9.78 -5.56
C ASP A 422 17.37 -9.68 -6.83
N TYR A 423 17.06 -8.46 -7.30
CA TYR A 423 16.28 -8.25 -8.52
C TYR A 423 17.03 -8.59 -9.81
N GLN A 424 18.39 -8.55 -9.81
CA GLN A 424 19.19 -8.82 -11.01
C GLN A 424 19.42 -10.30 -11.31
N LEU A 425 19.11 -11.21 -10.38
CA LEU A 425 19.37 -12.65 -10.58
C LEU A 425 18.30 -13.37 -11.42
N TYR A 426 17.17 -12.72 -11.74
CA TYR A 426 16.04 -13.36 -12.44
C TYR A 426 15.55 -12.61 -13.69
N SER A 427 16.32 -11.65 -14.20
CA SER A 427 16.00 -10.93 -15.44
C SER A 427 16.55 -11.63 -16.70
N HIS A 428 16.39 -12.95 -16.81
CA HIS A 428 16.67 -13.71 -18.03
C HIS A 428 15.45 -14.53 -18.46
#